data_0f04b0b0208c016b684ebb14687fab0a
#
_entry.id   0f04b0b0208c016b684ebb14687fab0a
#
_cell.length_a   1.000
_cell.length_b   1.000
_cell.length_c   1.000
_cell.angle_alpha   90.00
_cell.angle_beta   90.00
_cell.angle_gamma   90.00
#
_symmetry.space_group_name_H-M   'P 1'
#
loop_
_entity.id
_entity.type
_entity.pdbx_description
1 polymer ?
#
loop_
_entity_poly.entity_id
_entity_poly.type
_entity_poly.pdbx_seq_one_letter_code
_entity_poly.pdbx_strand_id
1 'polypeptide(L)'
;MTESTSSNEAAKPAPAVSGYPNIWDTFFLIFLACALVCVAWVGVLSHEEGYKNEVTKQNGEAWAKWLKDNSEPRLKEDFALENCAASAMERKRWGECFADIMDNVKELNGLRNAFTGEPLAFIAKCEPKDKTANGNMVLEKIVPTPPGSAIPTVASQMVDMDAIDTKTSMKLTVCDKGGYPIKIDEFEF
;
A
#
# COMPACT_ATOMS: atom_id res chain seq x y z
N MET A 1 33.40 89.18 8.07
CA MET A 1 34.21 88.59 7.00
C MET A 1 34.57 87.17 7.44
N THR A 2 33.83 86.22 7.04
CA THR A 2 34.08 84.79 7.28
C THR A 2 33.93 84.06 5.97
N GLU A 3 35.04 83.66 5.40
CA GLU A 3 35.13 82.85 4.17
C GLU A 3 34.74 81.42 4.48
N SER A 4 33.74 80.97 3.72
CA SER A 4 33.26 79.61 3.77
C SER A 4 33.96 78.80 2.67
N THR A 5 34.92 77.99 3.05
CA THR A 5 35.64 77.11 2.15
C THR A 5 34.76 75.85 1.90
N SER A 6 34.17 75.77 0.73
CA SER A 6 33.42 74.59 0.25
C SER A 6 34.47 73.54 -0.24
N SER A 7 34.61 72.44 0.51
CA SER A 7 35.38 71.27 0.10
C SER A 7 34.51 70.42 -0.83
N ASN A 8 34.81 70.49 -2.12
CA ASN A 8 34.28 69.56 -3.13
C ASN A 8 34.99 68.20 -3.00
N GLU A 9 34.43 67.32 -2.18
CA GLU A 9 34.89 65.92 -2.13
C GLU A 9 34.33 65.16 -3.34
N ALA A 10 35.19 64.98 -4.32
CA ALA A 10 34.85 64.21 -5.52
C ALA A 10 34.57 62.75 -5.13
N ALA A 11 33.35 62.31 -5.30
CA ALA A 11 32.92 60.91 -5.12
C ALA A 11 33.78 59.98 -5.96
N LYS A 12 34.54 59.11 -5.29
CA LYS A 12 35.34 58.06 -5.88
C LYS A 12 34.40 57.10 -6.66
N PRO A 13 34.62 56.88 -7.98
CA PRO A 13 33.77 55.96 -8.69
C PRO A 13 33.88 54.56 -8.10
N ALA A 14 32.72 53.97 -7.82
CA ALA A 14 32.62 52.60 -7.38
C ALA A 14 33.31 51.65 -8.37
N PRO A 15 34.08 50.66 -7.93
CA PRO A 15 34.73 49.73 -8.82
C PRO A 15 33.66 49.01 -9.67
N ALA A 16 33.80 49.11 -11.00
CA ALA A 16 33.00 48.38 -11.94
C ALA A 16 33.27 46.87 -11.67
N VAL A 17 32.29 46.18 -11.10
CA VAL A 17 32.32 44.74 -10.96
C VAL A 17 32.26 44.17 -12.37
N SER A 18 33.40 43.86 -12.96
CA SER A 18 33.51 43.12 -14.19
C SER A 18 33.07 41.68 -13.96
N GLY A 19 31.74 41.47 -14.09
CA GLY A 19 31.13 40.18 -13.81
C GLY A 19 31.10 39.28 -15.01
N TYR A 20 32.25 38.83 -15.48
CA TYR A 20 32.28 37.55 -16.23
C TYR A 20 32.26 36.43 -15.16
N PRO A 21 31.26 35.54 -15.16
CA PRO A 21 31.27 34.41 -14.24
C PRO A 21 32.53 33.60 -14.50
N ASN A 22 33.28 33.33 -13.45
CA ASN A 22 34.42 32.45 -13.51
C ASN A 22 33.94 31.08 -13.97
N ILE A 23 34.71 30.41 -14.82
CA ILE A 23 34.33 29.08 -15.36
C ILE A 23 33.98 28.11 -14.24
N TRP A 24 34.61 28.23 -13.09
CA TRP A 24 34.32 27.47 -11.89
C TRP A 24 32.94 27.78 -11.29
N ASP A 25 32.50 29.04 -11.33
CA ASP A 25 31.17 29.44 -10.84
C ASP A 25 30.08 28.85 -11.76
N THR A 26 30.35 28.81 -13.07
CA THR A 26 29.44 28.20 -14.05
C THR A 26 29.35 26.69 -13.81
N PHE A 27 30.48 26.00 -13.62
CA PHE A 27 30.47 24.57 -13.28
C PHE A 27 29.74 24.28 -11.96
N PHE A 28 29.94 25.11 -10.94
CA PHE A 28 29.25 24.97 -9.65
C PHE A 28 27.75 25.15 -9.79
N LEU A 29 27.29 26.13 -10.56
CA LEU A 29 25.87 26.37 -10.82
C LEU A 29 25.22 25.20 -11.58
N ILE A 30 25.90 24.65 -12.58
CA ILE A 30 25.43 23.47 -13.31
C ILE A 30 25.36 22.27 -12.38
N PHE A 31 26.38 22.02 -11.56
CA PHE A 31 26.38 20.94 -10.60
C PHE A 31 25.23 21.08 -9.59
N LEU A 32 25.01 22.29 -9.06
CA LEU A 32 23.92 22.58 -8.14
C LEU A 32 22.55 22.33 -8.80
N ALA A 33 22.37 22.79 -10.04
CA ALA A 33 21.14 22.55 -10.79
C ALA A 33 20.89 21.05 -11.00
N CYS A 34 21.91 20.29 -11.40
CA CYS A 34 21.81 18.84 -11.56
C CYS A 34 21.47 18.16 -10.22
N ALA A 35 22.09 18.56 -9.12
CA ALA A 35 21.80 18.00 -7.79
C ALA A 35 20.34 18.26 -7.39
N LEU A 36 19.83 19.48 -7.60
CA LEU A 36 18.44 19.80 -7.33
C LEU A 36 17.45 18.97 -8.18
N VAL A 37 17.75 18.77 -9.46
CA VAL A 37 16.93 17.91 -10.33
C VAL A 37 16.95 16.46 -9.83
N CYS A 38 18.13 15.93 -9.44
CA CYS A 38 18.22 14.58 -8.87
C CYS A 38 17.40 14.42 -7.58
N VAL A 39 17.49 15.39 -6.67
CA VAL A 39 16.71 15.37 -5.43
C VAL A 39 15.21 15.41 -5.70
N ALA A 40 14.77 16.31 -6.60
CA ALA A 40 13.36 16.39 -7.00
C ALA A 40 12.87 15.07 -7.62
N TRP A 41 13.68 14.47 -8.50
CA TRP A 41 13.35 13.20 -9.16
C TRP A 41 13.19 12.05 -8.14
N VAL A 42 14.15 11.91 -7.22
CA VAL A 42 14.07 10.91 -6.13
C VAL A 42 12.85 11.16 -5.26
N GLY A 43 12.55 12.42 -4.94
CA GLY A 43 11.37 12.78 -4.16
C GLY A 43 10.06 12.35 -4.82
N VAL A 44 9.92 12.58 -6.13
CA VAL A 44 8.73 12.16 -6.90
C VAL A 44 8.59 10.63 -6.90
N LEU A 45 9.69 9.91 -7.17
CA LEU A 45 9.67 8.44 -7.19
C LEU A 45 9.28 7.86 -5.83
N SER A 46 9.87 8.38 -4.75
CA SER A 46 9.55 7.91 -3.39
C SER A 46 8.10 8.19 -3.00
N HIS A 47 7.56 9.33 -3.42
CA HIS A 47 6.16 9.68 -3.17
C HIS A 47 5.20 8.73 -3.91
N GLU A 48 5.47 8.44 -5.19
CA GLU A 48 4.63 7.54 -5.97
C GLU A 48 4.61 6.11 -5.39
N GLU A 49 5.75 5.63 -4.93
CA GLU A 49 5.87 4.32 -4.30
C GLU A 49 5.12 4.25 -2.96
N GLY A 50 5.26 5.30 -2.14
CA GLY A 50 4.52 5.42 -0.89
C GLY A 50 3.01 5.41 -1.12
N TYR A 51 2.53 6.15 -2.12
CA TYR A 51 1.13 6.17 -2.50
C TYR A 51 0.61 4.78 -2.93
N LYS A 52 1.37 4.04 -3.77
CA LYS A 52 0.97 2.69 -4.20
C LYS A 52 0.89 1.70 -3.02
N ASN A 53 1.82 1.79 -2.09
CA ASN A 53 1.76 0.98 -0.86
C ASN A 53 0.51 1.31 -0.03
N GLU A 54 0.18 2.59 0.10
CA GLU A 54 -1.02 3.01 0.84
C GLU A 54 -2.31 2.54 0.16
N VAL A 55 -2.41 2.66 -1.17
CA VAL A 55 -3.56 2.11 -1.93
C VAL A 55 -3.66 0.60 -1.75
N THR A 56 -2.53 -0.13 -1.77
CA THR A 56 -2.52 -1.57 -1.53
C THR A 56 -3.05 -1.92 -0.14
N LYS A 57 -2.66 -1.16 0.87
CA LYS A 57 -3.15 -1.32 2.23
C LYS A 57 -4.65 -1.04 2.33
N GLN A 58 -5.13 0.05 1.73
CA GLN A 58 -6.55 0.41 1.67
C GLN A 58 -7.38 -0.68 0.97
N ASN A 59 -6.88 -1.27 -0.09
CA ASN A 59 -7.53 -2.41 -0.74
C ASN A 59 -7.66 -3.61 0.21
N GLY A 60 -6.62 -3.93 0.97
CA GLY A 60 -6.67 -4.97 1.99
C GLY A 60 -7.65 -4.64 3.12
N GLU A 61 -7.66 -3.39 3.58
CA GLU A 61 -8.62 -2.92 4.60
C GLU A 61 -10.07 -3.01 4.12
N ALA A 62 -10.33 -2.70 2.85
CA ALA A 62 -11.66 -2.84 2.25
C ALA A 62 -12.13 -4.31 2.26
N TRP A 63 -11.27 -5.24 1.90
CA TRP A 63 -11.54 -6.67 1.97
C TRP A 63 -11.77 -7.15 3.40
N ALA A 64 -10.86 -6.82 4.33
CA ALA A 64 -11.00 -7.19 5.74
C ALA A 64 -12.29 -6.64 6.33
N LYS A 65 -12.61 -5.39 6.04
CA LYS A 65 -13.83 -4.72 6.50
C LYS A 65 -15.07 -5.45 5.97
N TRP A 66 -15.12 -5.74 4.67
CA TRP A 66 -16.27 -6.42 4.08
C TRP A 66 -16.49 -7.80 4.70
N LEU A 67 -15.43 -8.60 4.87
CA LEU A 67 -15.50 -9.92 5.48
C LEU A 67 -15.98 -9.83 6.93
N LYS A 68 -15.46 -8.91 7.71
CA LYS A 68 -15.91 -8.68 9.10
C LYS A 68 -17.37 -8.25 9.19
N ASP A 69 -17.76 -7.27 8.37
CA ASP A 69 -19.11 -6.72 8.38
C ASP A 69 -20.16 -7.78 7.97
N ASN A 70 -19.75 -8.78 7.19
CA ASN A 70 -20.61 -9.86 6.75
C ASN A 70 -20.48 -11.17 7.55
N SER A 71 -19.61 -11.23 8.57
CA SER A 71 -19.39 -12.45 9.34
C SER A 71 -20.66 -12.90 10.11
N GLU A 72 -21.41 -11.98 10.71
CA GLU A 72 -22.69 -12.28 11.35
C GLU A 72 -23.88 -12.34 10.37
N PRO A 73 -24.01 -11.40 9.39
CA PRO A 73 -25.08 -11.46 8.40
C PRO A 73 -25.14 -12.78 7.64
N ARG A 74 -24.00 -13.39 7.31
CA ARG A 74 -23.96 -14.67 6.56
C ARG A 74 -24.51 -15.88 7.32
N LEU A 75 -24.72 -15.74 8.63
CA LEU A 75 -25.36 -16.79 9.46
C LEU A 75 -26.88 -16.80 9.32
N LYS A 76 -27.46 -15.82 8.63
CA LYS A 76 -28.90 -15.72 8.39
C LYS A 76 -29.28 -16.44 7.13
N GLU A 77 -30.51 -16.99 7.09
CA GLU A 77 -31.05 -17.75 5.95
C GLU A 77 -31.24 -16.89 4.69
N ASP A 78 -31.37 -15.57 4.84
CA ASP A 78 -31.61 -14.62 3.76
C ASP A 78 -30.35 -13.88 3.30
N PHE A 79 -29.18 -14.43 3.57
CA PHE A 79 -27.93 -13.82 3.13
C PHE A 79 -27.82 -13.81 1.60
N ALA A 80 -27.54 -12.64 1.02
CA ALA A 80 -27.59 -12.41 -0.42
C ALA A 80 -26.60 -13.23 -1.25
N LEU A 81 -25.46 -13.61 -0.65
CA LEU A 81 -24.45 -14.46 -1.29
C LEU A 81 -24.60 -15.90 -0.80
N GLU A 82 -25.34 -16.69 -1.57
CA GLU A 82 -25.73 -18.04 -1.17
C GLU A 82 -24.52 -18.95 -0.88
N ASN A 83 -23.46 -18.85 -1.69
CA ASN A 83 -22.25 -19.65 -1.51
C ASN A 83 -21.37 -19.20 -0.34
N CYS A 84 -21.61 -18.01 0.21
CA CYS A 84 -20.98 -17.53 1.44
C CYS A 84 -21.82 -17.77 2.70
N ALA A 85 -23.09 -18.10 2.53
CA ALA A 85 -24.01 -18.32 3.65
C ALA A 85 -23.55 -19.50 4.52
N ALA A 86 -23.54 -19.32 5.82
CA ALA A 86 -23.23 -20.41 6.74
C ALA A 86 -24.45 -21.30 6.90
N SER A 87 -24.34 -22.54 6.43
CA SER A 87 -25.37 -23.56 6.57
C SER A 87 -24.90 -24.68 7.50
N ALA A 88 -25.77 -25.07 8.42
CA ALA A 88 -25.51 -26.23 9.27
C ALA A 88 -25.58 -27.56 8.48
N MET A 89 -26.23 -27.56 7.31
CA MET A 89 -26.44 -28.75 6.50
C MET A 89 -25.43 -28.93 5.38
N GLU A 90 -24.86 -27.83 4.87
CA GLU A 90 -23.91 -27.85 3.76
C GLU A 90 -22.66 -27.09 4.10
N ARG A 91 -21.51 -27.75 3.95
CA ARG A 91 -20.23 -27.07 4.04
C ARG A 91 -19.97 -26.33 2.74
N LYS A 92 -20.08 -25.00 2.80
CA LYS A 92 -19.72 -24.14 1.67
C LYS A 92 -18.20 -24.07 1.52
N ARG A 93 -17.71 -23.84 0.32
CA ARG A 93 -16.27 -23.77 0.02
C ARG A 93 -15.85 -22.34 -0.22
N TRP A 94 -14.62 -22.01 0.19
CA TRP A 94 -14.10 -20.67 0.00
C TRP A 94 -14.10 -20.23 -1.45
N GLY A 95 -13.69 -21.09 -2.40
CA GLY A 95 -13.64 -20.72 -3.82
C GLY A 95 -15.01 -20.34 -4.40
N GLU A 96 -16.08 -21.04 -3.99
CA GLU A 96 -17.45 -20.72 -4.40
C GLU A 96 -17.93 -19.39 -3.80
N CYS A 97 -17.64 -19.17 -2.52
CA CYS A 97 -17.95 -17.91 -1.85
C CYS A 97 -17.15 -16.75 -2.46
N PHE A 98 -15.86 -16.95 -2.72
CA PHE A 98 -15.01 -15.94 -3.34
C PHE A 98 -15.52 -15.55 -4.74
N ALA A 99 -15.93 -16.52 -5.54
CA ALA A 99 -16.54 -16.23 -6.85
C ALA A 99 -17.82 -15.39 -6.71
N ASP A 100 -18.71 -15.75 -5.77
CA ASP A 100 -19.91 -14.95 -5.49
C ASP A 100 -19.58 -13.52 -5.05
N ILE A 101 -18.55 -13.33 -4.22
CA ILE A 101 -18.08 -11.99 -3.80
C ILE A 101 -17.62 -11.22 -5.03
N MET A 102 -16.79 -11.82 -5.87
CA MET A 102 -16.24 -11.15 -7.05
C MET A 102 -17.32 -10.80 -8.09
N ASP A 103 -18.37 -11.60 -8.20
CA ASP A 103 -19.44 -11.36 -9.16
C ASP A 103 -20.45 -10.31 -8.66
N ASN A 104 -20.73 -10.26 -7.38
CA ASN A 104 -21.84 -9.50 -6.82
C ASN A 104 -21.43 -8.27 -5.99
N VAL A 105 -20.21 -8.23 -5.45
CA VAL A 105 -19.73 -7.11 -4.60
C VAL A 105 -18.88 -6.15 -5.43
N LYS A 106 -19.55 -5.18 -6.05
CA LYS A 106 -18.89 -4.18 -6.94
C LYS A 106 -17.75 -3.43 -6.28
N GLU A 107 -17.84 -3.17 -4.98
CA GLU A 107 -16.82 -2.46 -4.21
C GLU A 107 -15.49 -3.22 -4.19
N LEU A 108 -15.54 -4.55 -4.11
CA LEU A 108 -14.35 -5.41 -4.10
C LEU A 108 -13.88 -5.78 -5.49
N ASN A 109 -14.80 -6.11 -6.40
CA ASN A 109 -14.47 -6.44 -7.78
C ASN A 109 -13.79 -5.26 -8.53
N GLY A 110 -14.13 -4.01 -8.18
CA GLY A 110 -13.55 -2.81 -8.76
C GLY A 110 -12.11 -2.53 -8.35
N LEU A 111 -11.61 -3.15 -7.28
CA LEU A 111 -10.26 -2.91 -6.76
C LEU A 111 -9.20 -3.43 -7.72
N ARG A 112 -8.11 -2.68 -7.82
CA ARG A 112 -6.98 -3.00 -8.71
C ARG A 112 -5.67 -3.01 -7.92
N ASN A 113 -4.77 -3.85 -8.36
CA ASN A 113 -3.41 -3.88 -7.86
C ASN A 113 -2.72 -2.53 -8.20
N ALA A 114 -2.27 -1.81 -7.17
CA ALA A 114 -1.71 -0.47 -7.32
C ALA A 114 -0.39 -0.44 -8.11
N PHE A 115 0.29 -1.57 -8.23
CA PHE A 115 1.58 -1.66 -8.94
C PHE A 115 1.43 -2.08 -10.40
N THR A 116 0.47 -2.94 -10.69
CA THR A 116 0.28 -3.51 -12.04
C THR A 116 -0.94 -2.98 -12.77
N GLY A 117 -1.95 -2.46 -12.05
CA GLY A 117 -3.25 -2.07 -12.60
C GLY A 117 -4.18 -3.25 -12.89
N GLU A 118 -3.70 -4.47 -12.74
CA GLU A 118 -4.47 -5.70 -12.93
C GLU A 118 -5.50 -5.91 -11.81
N PRO A 119 -6.49 -6.78 -11.98
CA PRO A 119 -7.36 -7.19 -10.90
C PRO A 119 -6.56 -7.71 -9.70
N LEU A 120 -7.06 -7.44 -8.49
CA LEU A 120 -6.42 -7.97 -7.28
C LEU A 120 -6.45 -9.50 -7.28
N ALA A 121 -5.33 -10.10 -6.91
CA ALA A 121 -5.20 -11.54 -6.78
C ALA A 121 -4.87 -11.95 -5.34
N PHE A 122 -5.39 -13.11 -4.94
CA PHE A 122 -4.95 -13.80 -3.73
C PHE A 122 -3.83 -14.77 -4.11
N ILE A 123 -2.68 -14.61 -3.47
CA ILE A 123 -1.49 -15.42 -3.70
C ILE A 123 -1.12 -16.22 -2.46
N ALA A 124 -0.27 -17.22 -2.63
CA ALA A 124 0.11 -18.13 -1.55
C ALA A 124 0.88 -17.43 -0.41
N LYS A 125 1.78 -16.54 -0.77
CA LYS A 125 2.64 -15.82 0.20
C LYS A 125 3.25 -14.59 -0.44
N CYS A 126 3.62 -13.62 0.38
CA CYS A 126 4.48 -12.53 -0.02
C CYS A 126 5.93 -13.04 -0.08
N GLU A 127 6.60 -12.84 -1.20
CA GLU A 127 8.01 -13.20 -1.36
C GLU A 127 8.85 -11.95 -1.67
N PRO A 128 9.81 -11.61 -0.80
CA PRO A 128 10.72 -10.52 -1.07
C PRO A 128 11.44 -10.71 -2.42
N LYS A 129 11.51 -9.64 -3.21
CA LYS A 129 12.08 -9.59 -4.56
C LYS A 129 11.23 -10.23 -5.67
N ASP A 130 10.14 -10.90 -5.37
CA ASP A 130 9.19 -11.33 -6.38
C ASP A 130 8.24 -10.18 -6.72
N LYS A 131 8.48 -9.56 -7.89
CA LYS A 131 7.66 -8.44 -8.37
C LYS A 131 6.22 -8.86 -8.68
N THR A 132 5.96 -10.14 -8.89
CA THR A 132 4.60 -10.63 -9.17
C THR A 132 3.75 -10.67 -7.91
N ALA A 133 4.37 -10.71 -6.73
CA ALA A 133 3.69 -10.64 -5.44
C ALA A 133 3.24 -9.23 -5.07
N ASN A 134 3.90 -8.18 -5.64
CA ASN A 134 3.66 -6.80 -5.24
C ASN A 134 2.19 -6.38 -5.42
N GLY A 135 1.61 -5.82 -4.37
CA GLY A 135 0.23 -5.33 -4.39
C GLY A 135 -0.85 -6.41 -4.33
N ASN A 136 -0.48 -7.67 -4.29
CA ASN A 136 -1.40 -8.77 -4.12
C ASN A 136 -1.66 -9.08 -2.63
N MET A 137 -2.65 -9.91 -2.37
CA MET A 137 -3.11 -10.25 -1.03
C MET A 137 -2.83 -11.72 -0.71
N VAL A 138 -2.64 -11.99 0.57
CA VAL A 138 -2.54 -13.34 1.12
C VAL A 138 -3.64 -13.48 2.15
N LEU A 139 -4.51 -14.46 1.95
CA LEU A 139 -5.53 -14.83 2.91
C LEU A 139 -5.15 -16.16 3.54
N GLU A 140 -5.04 -16.17 4.86
CA GLU A 140 -4.67 -17.35 5.63
C GLU A 140 -5.82 -17.73 6.57
N LYS A 141 -6.08 -19.03 6.67
CA LYS A 141 -6.95 -19.60 7.68
C LYS A 141 -6.15 -19.85 8.96
N ILE A 142 -6.65 -19.36 10.08
CA ILE A 142 -6.06 -19.58 11.38
C ILE A 142 -6.73 -20.81 12.00
N VAL A 143 -5.95 -21.87 12.22
CA VAL A 143 -6.44 -23.03 12.93
C VAL A 143 -6.13 -22.86 14.43
N PRO A 144 -7.16 -22.71 15.27
CA PRO A 144 -6.94 -22.54 16.71
C PRO A 144 -6.29 -23.78 17.29
N THR A 145 -5.25 -23.56 18.09
CA THR A 145 -4.59 -24.64 18.81
C THR A 145 -5.43 -25.07 20.02
N PRO A 146 -5.58 -26.38 20.27
CA PRO A 146 -6.29 -26.84 21.48
C PRO A 146 -5.68 -26.25 22.76
N PRO A 147 -6.49 -25.90 23.76
CA PRO A 147 -6.00 -25.40 25.03
C PRO A 147 -4.99 -26.38 25.66
N GLY A 148 -3.82 -25.87 26.06
CA GLY A 148 -2.75 -26.69 26.67
C GLY A 148 -1.78 -27.33 25.68
N SER A 149 -1.95 -27.13 24.39
CA SER A 149 -0.97 -27.57 23.39
C SER A 149 0.23 -26.61 23.34
N ALA A 150 1.44 -27.18 23.30
CA ALA A 150 2.66 -26.42 23.05
C ALA A 150 2.86 -26.05 21.57
N ILE A 151 1.94 -26.45 20.69
CA ILE A 151 1.99 -26.19 19.26
C ILE A 151 1.50 -24.76 19.00
N PRO A 152 2.28 -23.91 18.33
CA PRO A 152 1.81 -22.56 18.03
C PRO A 152 0.63 -22.60 17.06
N THR A 153 -0.24 -21.61 17.13
CA THR A 153 -1.33 -21.39 16.17
C THR A 153 -0.74 -21.37 14.74
N VAL A 154 -1.24 -22.26 13.89
CA VAL A 154 -0.76 -22.38 12.53
C VAL A 154 -1.70 -21.61 11.61
N ALA A 155 -1.17 -20.61 10.89
CA ALA A 155 -1.84 -20.00 9.76
C ALA A 155 -1.47 -20.76 8.49
N SER A 156 -2.47 -21.17 7.72
CA SER A 156 -2.29 -21.82 6.41
C SER A 156 -3.00 -21.02 5.34
N GLN A 157 -2.43 -20.98 4.15
CA GLN A 157 -3.10 -20.34 3.01
C GLN A 157 -4.52 -20.86 2.87
N MET A 158 -5.47 -19.94 2.68
CA MET A 158 -6.84 -20.27 2.33
C MET A 158 -6.89 -20.69 0.86
N VAL A 159 -7.34 -21.91 0.60
CA VAL A 159 -7.49 -22.45 -0.76
C VAL A 159 -8.95 -22.65 -1.10
N ASP A 160 -9.27 -22.73 -2.41
CA ASP A 160 -10.65 -22.81 -2.92
C ASP A 160 -11.47 -23.96 -2.31
N MET A 161 -10.79 -25.06 -1.95
CA MET A 161 -11.44 -26.25 -1.37
C MET A 161 -11.63 -26.16 0.14
N ASP A 162 -11.13 -25.12 0.79
CA ASP A 162 -11.31 -24.94 2.23
C ASP A 162 -12.79 -24.70 2.56
N ALA A 163 -13.26 -25.41 3.57
CA ALA A 163 -14.59 -25.19 4.10
C ALA A 163 -14.63 -23.87 4.88
N ILE A 164 -15.68 -23.10 4.65
CA ILE A 164 -16.05 -21.96 5.48
C ILE A 164 -17.11 -22.43 6.48
N ASP A 165 -16.69 -22.54 7.73
CA ASP A 165 -17.57 -22.88 8.84
C ASP A 165 -18.26 -21.63 9.38
N THR A 166 -19.17 -21.81 10.33
CA THR A 166 -19.88 -20.69 11.00
C THR A 166 -18.95 -19.68 11.66
N LYS A 167 -17.74 -20.10 12.00
CA LYS A 167 -16.67 -19.24 12.53
C LYS A 167 -15.35 -19.70 11.93
N THR A 168 -14.93 -19.01 10.90
CA THR A 168 -13.62 -19.26 10.28
C THR A 168 -12.70 -18.10 10.62
N SER A 169 -11.70 -18.36 11.46
CA SER A 169 -10.69 -17.33 11.77
C SER A 169 -9.74 -17.16 10.58
N MET A 170 -9.60 -15.92 10.14
CA MET A 170 -8.83 -15.55 8.98
C MET A 170 -7.82 -14.46 9.31
N LYS A 171 -6.71 -14.45 8.58
CA LYS A 171 -5.71 -13.38 8.59
C LYS A 171 -5.51 -12.89 7.18
N LEU A 172 -5.63 -11.58 6.99
CA LEU A 172 -5.37 -10.90 5.73
C LEU A 172 -4.07 -10.12 5.80
N THR A 173 -3.25 -10.33 4.80
CA THR A 173 -1.95 -9.69 4.61
C THR A 173 -1.88 -9.15 3.19
N VAL A 174 -1.22 -8.01 2.97
CA VAL A 174 -0.93 -7.50 1.64
C VAL A 174 0.58 -7.45 1.42
N CYS A 175 1.01 -7.60 0.18
CA CYS A 175 2.42 -7.54 -0.18
C CYS A 175 2.78 -6.12 -0.63
N ASP A 176 3.78 -5.51 0.01
CA ASP A 176 4.27 -4.18 -0.38
C ASP A 176 5.06 -4.22 -1.71
N LYS A 177 5.61 -3.08 -2.12
CA LYS A 177 6.48 -2.97 -3.30
C LYS A 177 7.68 -3.92 -3.27
N GLY A 178 8.20 -4.22 -2.10
CA GLY A 178 9.36 -5.11 -1.92
C GLY A 178 8.99 -6.59 -1.83
N GLY A 179 7.70 -6.92 -1.88
CA GLY A 179 7.18 -8.26 -1.63
C GLY A 179 7.17 -8.62 -0.13
N TYR A 180 7.29 -7.63 0.76
CA TYR A 180 7.22 -7.87 2.20
C TYR A 180 5.76 -7.88 2.67
N PRO A 181 5.43 -8.75 3.64
CA PRO A 181 4.07 -8.85 4.16
C PRO A 181 3.74 -7.67 5.08
N ILE A 182 2.62 -7.00 4.81
CA ILE A 182 1.99 -6.03 5.71
C ILE A 182 0.70 -6.67 6.22
N LYS A 183 0.66 -7.00 7.51
CA LYS A 183 -0.55 -7.51 8.15
C LYS A 183 -1.63 -6.41 8.15
N ILE A 184 -2.81 -6.74 7.64
CA ILE A 184 -3.97 -5.86 7.66
C ILE A 184 -4.79 -6.14 8.91
N ASP A 185 -5.35 -7.34 9.03
CA ASP A 185 -6.18 -7.69 10.16
C ASP A 185 -6.23 -9.21 10.39
N GLU A 186 -6.71 -9.58 11.57
CA GLU A 186 -7.16 -10.94 11.91
C GLU A 186 -8.61 -10.84 12.38
N PHE A 187 -9.48 -11.66 11.80
CA PHE A 187 -10.92 -11.59 12.06
C PHE A 187 -11.59 -12.96 11.92
N GLU A 188 -12.82 -13.04 12.40
CA GLU A 188 -13.71 -14.18 12.16
C GLU A 188 -14.65 -13.86 10.99
N PHE A 189 -14.79 -14.83 10.11
CA PHE A 189 -15.75 -14.80 8.98
C PHE A 189 -16.63 -16.03 9.00
#